data_ce212da55736bece4388c66aa03c1f24
#
_entry.id   ce212da55736bece4388c66aa03c1f24
#
_cell.length_a   1.000
_cell.length_b   1.000
_cell.length_c   1.000
_cell.angle_alpha   90.00
_cell.angle_beta   90.00
_cell.angle_gamma   90.00
#
_symmetry.space_group_name_H-M   'P 1'
#
loop_
_entity.id
_entity.type
_entity.pdbx_description
1 polymer ?
#
loop_
_entity_poly.entity_id
_entity_poly.type
_entity_poly.pdbx_seq_one_letter_code
_entity_poly.pdbx_strand_id
1 'polypeptide(L)'
;CQGAAIIFRDKTVVHQMEDEIAYRVALIHEVHHRVKNNLQTIISLIGLEAVHTKDEKVKAFAKTITSHVRSMNITYDLLSHTGSENVGLKVLISRITDVLLENNCLKETCSISTRVDGDDVILTETTASTVALIVNELVQNSLKYAFKDRKQGQIRLKIEKGASYSWITVQDDGCGFDNKKISRANSGLGLRLISSLVQSSLKGELFIETGENGTSIRFSFSMPQAG
;
A
#
# COMPACT_ATOMS: atom_id res chain seq x y z
N CYS A 1 -62.77 -28.74 -12.99
CA CYS A 1 -61.42 -29.14 -13.37
C CYS A 1 -60.42 -28.19 -12.70
N GLN A 2 -59.61 -28.73 -11.77
CA GLN A 2 -58.50 -27.96 -11.20
C GLN A 2 -57.26 -28.26 -12.08
N GLY A 3 -56.69 -27.24 -12.69
CA GLY A 3 -55.46 -27.33 -13.48
C GLY A 3 -54.23 -26.99 -12.61
N ALA A 4 -53.13 -27.75 -12.75
CA ALA A 4 -51.84 -27.45 -12.14
C ALA A 4 -50.93 -26.89 -13.22
N ALA A 5 -50.24 -25.81 -12.92
CA ALA A 5 -49.19 -25.25 -13.77
C ALA A 5 -47.82 -25.57 -13.14
N ILE A 6 -46.92 -26.15 -13.94
CA ILE A 6 -45.54 -26.43 -13.52
C ILE A 6 -44.63 -25.43 -14.23
N ILE A 7 -43.88 -24.65 -13.48
CA ILE A 7 -42.92 -23.69 -14.02
C ILE A 7 -41.52 -24.30 -13.87
N PHE A 8 -40.86 -24.54 -15.00
CA PHE A 8 -39.45 -24.96 -15.06
C PHE A 8 -38.58 -23.73 -15.25
N ARG A 9 -37.57 -23.57 -14.42
CA ARG A 9 -36.53 -22.58 -14.58
C ARG A 9 -35.22 -23.25 -14.92
N ASP A 10 -34.74 -23.07 -16.12
CA ASP A 10 -33.43 -23.56 -16.53
C ASP A 10 -32.34 -22.67 -15.87
N LYS A 11 -31.49 -23.29 -15.05
CA LYS A 11 -30.39 -22.63 -14.35
C LYS A 11 -29.01 -22.99 -14.92
N THR A 12 -28.96 -23.75 -16.02
CA THR A 12 -27.72 -24.30 -16.59
C THR A 12 -26.72 -23.19 -16.91
N VAL A 13 -27.15 -22.09 -17.53
CA VAL A 13 -26.30 -20.95 -17.89
C VAL A 13 -25.79 -20.22 -16.62
N VAL A 14 -26.65 -20.10 -15.60
CA VAL A 14 -26.26 -19.45 -14.33
C VAL A 14 -25.17 -20.25 -13.62
N HIS A 15 -25.35 -21.59 -13.52
CA HIS A 15 -24.33 -22.46 -12.91
C HIS A 15 -23.02 -22.46 -13.70
N GLN A 16 -23.08 -22.47 -15.03
CA GLN A 16 -21.86 -22.37 -15.84
C GLN A 16 -21.11 -21.07 -15.64
N MET A 17 -21.83 -19.94 -15.50
CA MET A 17 -21.22 -18.65 -15.18
C MET A 17 -20.64 -18.62 -13.76
N GLU A 18 -21.35 -19.20 -12.78
CA GLU A 18 -20.85 -19.31 -11.39
C GLU A 18 -19.57 -20.15 -11.32
N ASP A 19 -19.52 -21.28 -12.01
CA ASP A 19 -18.35 -22.15 -12.09
C ASP A 19 -17.16 -21.45 -12.79
N GLU A 20 -17.41 -20.72 -13.86
CA GLU A 20 -16.37 -19.94 -14.55
C GLU A 20 -15.81 -18.82 -13.68
N ILE A 21 -16.67 -18.10 -12.95
CA ILE A 21 -16.25 -17.07 -12.00
C ILE A 21 -15.41 -17.69 -10.88
N ALA A 22 -15.86 -18.79 -10.30
CA ALA A 22 -15.14 -19.51 -9.25
C ALA A 22 -13.76 -19.98 -9.73
N TYR A 23 -13.66 -20.49 -10.96
CA TYR A 23 -12.40 -20.89 -11.58
C TYR A 23 -11.46 -19.69 -11.78
N ARG A 24 -11.97 -18.58 -12.30
CA ARG A 24 -11.17 -17.35 -12.48
C ARG A 24 -10.65 -16.80 -11.15
N VAL A 25 -11.48 -16.78 -10.13
CA VAL A 25 -11.08 -16.37 -8.76
C VAL A 25 -9.97 -17.29 -8.23
N ALA A 26 -10.12 -18.61 -8.40
CA ALA A 26 -9.09 -19.56 -7.97
C ALA A 26 -7.75 -19.36 -8.70
N LEU A 27 -7.78 -19.06 -10.01
CA LEU A 27 -6.58 -18.73 -10.78
C LEU A 27 -5.91 -17.45 -10.28
N ILE A 28 -6.68 -16.40 -9.99
CA ILE A 28 -6.14 -15.14 -9.45
C ILE A 28 -5.47 -15.41 -8.10
N HIS A 29 -6.08 -16.17 -7.21
CA HIS A 29 -5.50 -16.57 -5.94
C HIS A 29 -4.18 -17.34 -6.12
N GLU A 30 -4.12 -18.27 -7.06
CA GLU A 30 -2.90 -19.02 -7.36
C GLU A 30 -1.78 -18.11 -7.87
N VAL A 31 -2.11 -17.15 -8.75
CA VAL A 31 -1.14 -16.15 -9.24
C VAL A 31 -0.61 -15.29 -8.07
N HIS A 32 -1.49 -14.83 -7.18
CA HIS A 32 -1.08 -14.07 -5.99
C HIS A 32 -0.16 -14.88 -5.08
N HIS A 33 -0.47 -16.16 -4.82
CA HIS A 33 0.39 -17.04 -4.05
C HIS A 33 1.76 -17.24 -4.69
N ARG A 34 1.82 -17.39 -6.02
CA ARG A 34 3.09 -17.52 -6.75
C ARG A 34 3.90 -16.23 -6.71
N VAL A 35 3.28 -15.07 -6.87
CA VAL A 35 3.95 -13.76 -6.74
C VAL A 35 4.54 -13.63 -5.33
N LYS A 36 3.79 -13.94 -4.27
CA LYS A 36 4.27 -13.91 -2.89
C LYS A 36 5.48 -14.82 -2.68
N ASN A 37 5.42 -16.07 -3.18
CA ASN A 37 6.52 -17.02 -3.07
C ASN A 37 7.77 -16.53 -3.82
N ASN A 38 7.62 -15.96 -5.01
CA ASN A 38 8.71 -15.39 -5.78
C ASN A 38 9.36 -14.19 -5.05
N LEU A 39 8.55 -13.29 -4.49
CA LEU A 39 9.03 -12.17 -3.71
C LEU A 39 9.78 -12.65 -2.44
N GLN A 40 9.29 -13.69 -1.77
CA GLN A 40 9.97 -14.29 -0.62
C GLN A 40 11.33 -14.91 -1.01
N THR A 41 11.41 -15.54 -2.16
CA THR A 41 12.67 -16.07 -2.72
C THR A 41 13.66 -14.94 -2.98
N ILE A 42 13.22 -13.83 -3.57
CA ILE A 42 14.04 -12.64 -3.81
C ILE A 42 14.58 -12.07 -2.49
N ILE A 43 13.72 -11.94 -1.46
CA ILE A 43 14.12 -11.51 -0.11
C ILE A 43 15.24 -12.40 0.43
N SER A 44 15.09 -13.72 0.30
CA SER A 44 16.06 -14.69 0.79
C SER A 44 17.40 -14.58 0.07
N LEU A 45 17.37 -14.43 -1.26
CA LEU A 45 18.60 -14.25 -2.05
C LEU A 45 19.33 -12.95 -1.70
N ILE A 46 18.62 -11.82 -1.60
CA ILE A 46 19.19 -10.53 -1.20
C ILE A 46 19.79 -10.66 0.22
N GLY A 47 19.09 -11.36 1.13
CA GLY A 47 19.56 -11.60 2.49
C GLY A 47 20.87 -12.40 2.53
N LEU A 48 20.96 -13.46 1.72
CA LEU A 48 22.19 -14.28 1.61
C LEU A 48 23.37 -13.46 1.09
N GLU A 49 23.20 -12.70 0.02
CA GLU A 49 24.24 -11.83 -0.53
C GLU A 49 24.69 -10.74 0.46
N ALA A 50 23.73 -10.18 1.22
CA ALA A 50 24.02 -9.19 2.25
C ALA A 50 24.88 -9.73 3.42
N VAL A 51 24.78 -11.04 3.73
CA VAL A 51 25.61 -11.67 4.76
C VAL A 51 27.05 -11.86 4.28
N HIS A 52 27.24 -12.14 2.99
CA HIS A 52 28.57 -12.40 2.41
C HIS A 52 29.39 -11.12 2.14
N THR A 53 28.74 -9.96 2.00
CA THR A 53 29.45 -8.70 1.78
C THR A 53 30.02 -8.13 3.09
N LYS A 54 31.21 -7.50 2.99
CA LYS A 54 31.80 -6.70 4.08
C LYS A 54 31.50 -5.21 3.97
N ASP A 55 30.91 -4.78 2.84
CA ASP A 55 30.58 -3.37 2.61
C ASP A 55 29.27 -3.00 3.31
N GLU A 56 29.37 -2.13 4.31
CA GLU A 56 28.21 -1.65 5.09
C GLU A 56 27.20 -0.88 4.25
N LYS A 57 27.62 -0.23 3.15
CA LYS A 57 26.71 0.44 2.23
C LYS A 57 25.86 -0.56 1.46
N VAL A 58 26.46 -1.67 1.03
CA VAL A 58 25.76 -2.77 0.35
C VAL A 58 24.78 -3.45 1.31
N LYS A 59 25.16 -3.69 2.57
CA LYS A 59 24.25 -4.22 3.59
C LYS A 59 23.05 -3.30 3.83
N ALA A 60 23.29 -1.99 3.98
CA ALA A 60 22.23 -1.01 4.17
C ALA A 60 21.28 -0.95 2.98
N PHE A 61 21.81 -1.01 1.76
CA PHE A 61 21.03 -1.06 0.54
C PHE A 61 20.18 -2.34 0.44
N ALA A 62 20.77 -3.51 0.70
CA ALA A 62 20.07 -4.79 0.74
C ALA A 62 18.92 -4.78 1.76
N LYS A 63 19.16 -4.24 2.96
CA LYS A 63 18.12 -4.09 4.00
C LYS A 63 16.97 -3.20 3.52
N THR A 64 17.27 -2.12 2.81
CA THR A 64 16.25 -1.22 2.24
C THR A 64 15.41 -1.94 1.19
N ILE A 65 16.04 -2.61 0.21
CA ILE A 65 15.32 -3.39 -0.81
C ILE A 65 14.46 -4.48 -0.18
N THR A 66 15.01 -5.23 0.78
CA THR A 66 14.25 -6.27 1.48
C THR A 66 13.02 -5.71 2.18
N SER A 67 13.13 -4.51 2.78
CA SER A 67 11.99 -3.82 3.38
C SER A 67 10.92 -3.49 2.34
N HIS A 68 11.30 -2.95 1.17
CA HIS A 68 10.38 -2.62 0.09
C HIS A 68 9.66 -3.88 -0.45
N VAL A 69 10.40 -4.97 -0.69
CA VAL A 69 9.79 -6.22 -1.18
C VAL A 69 8.83 -6.83 -0.15
N ARG A 70 9.14 -6.73 1.16
CA ARG A 70 8.20 -7.13 2.22
C ARG A 70 6.93 -6.30 2.21
N SER A 71 7.05 -5.00 1.98
CA SER A 71 5.91 -4.10 1.86
C SER A 71 5.00 -4.48 0.70
N MET A 72 5.58 -4.83 -0.45
CA MET A 72 4.82 -5.36 -1.59
C MET A 72 4.07 -6.63 -1.22
N ASN A 73 4.70 -7.56 -0.50
CA ASN A 73 4.05 -8.79 -0.06
C ASN A 73 2.81 -8.54 0.81
N ILE A 74 2.91 -7.63 1.79
CA ILE A 74 1.78 -7.24 2.65
C ILE A 74 0.64 -6.66 1.80
N THR A 75 0.97 -5.81 0.84
CA THR A 75 0.00 -5.21 -0.06
C THR A 75 -0.72 -6.26 -0.90
N TYR A 76 0.02 -7.21 -1.48
CA TYR A 76 -0.56 -8.33 -2.24
C TYR A 76 -1.46 -9.21 -1.39
N ASP A 77 -1.06 -9.53 -0.15
CA ASP A 77 -1.91 -10.30 0.78
C ASP A 77 -3.23 -9.59 1.07
N LEU A 78 -3.20 -8.28 1.31
CA LEU A 78 -4.40 -7.50 1.60
C LEU A 78 -5.35 -7.42 0.40
N LEU A 79 -4.82 -7.29 -0.81
CA LEU A 79 -5.61 -7.22 -2.04
C LEU A 79 -6.19 -8.58 -2.43
N SER A 80 -5.44 -9.67 -2.27
CA SER A 80 -5.89 -11.03 -2.61
C SER A 80 -7.09 -11.50 -1.79
N HIS A 81 -7.27 -10.98 -0.57
CA HIS A 81 -8.40 -11.34 0.30
C HIS A 81 -9.69 -10.57 -0.02
N THR A 82 -9.64 -9.51 -0.83
CA THR A 82 -10.84 -8.72 -1.13
C THR A 82 -11.72 -9.36 -2.21
N GLY A 83 -11.19 -10.25 -3.05
CA GLY A 83 -11.93 -11.02 -4.06
C GLY A 83 -12.74 -10.18 -5.06
N SER A 84 -12.56 -8.87 -5.06
CA SER A 84 -13.34 -7.89 -5.80
C SER A 84 -12.42 -7.08 -6.71
N GLU A 85 -12.86 -6.86 -7.95
CA GLU A 85 -12.16 -5.96 -8.90
C GLU A 85 -12.08 -4.51 -8.37
N ASN A 86 -12.89 -4.18 -7.37
CA ASN A 86 -13.02 -2.86 -6.78
C ASN A 86 -12.61 -2.88 -5.30
N VAL A 87 -11.66 -2.04 -4.94
CA VAL A 87 -11.09 -1.97 -3.59
C VAL A 87 -11.45 -0.63 -2.94
N GLY A 88 -12.09 -0.68 -1.77
CA GLY A 88 -12.35 0.51 -0.94
C GLY A 88 -11.05 1.04 -0.35
N LEU A 89 -10.66 2.24 -0.75
CA LEU A 89 -9.37 2.85 -0.38
C LEU A 89 -9.22 3.04 1.12
N LYS A 90 -10.28 3.49 1.80
CA LYS A 90 -10.25 3.75 3.24
C LYS A 90 -9.98 2.47 4.04
N VAL A 91 -10.63 1.38 3.66
CA VAL A 91 -10.45 0.06 4.28
C VAL A 91 -9.03 -0.46 4.03
N LEU A 92 -8.53 -0.33 2.79
CA LEU A 92 -7.19 -0.75 2.42
C LEU A 92 -6.12 -0.01 3.24
N ILE A 93 -6.20 1.32 3.30
CA ILE A 93 -5.24 2.15 4.06
C ILE A 93 -5.29 1.81 5.55
N SER A 94 -6.48 1.65 6.13
CA SER A 94 -6.62 1.27 7.55
C SER A 94 -5.93 -0.06 7.83
N ARG A 95 -6.15 -1.09 7.02
CA ARG A 95 -5.49 -2.38 7.18
C ARG A 95 -3.96 -2.31 7.07
N ILE A 96 -3.45 -1.52 6.10
CA ILE A 96 -2.00 -1.32 5.95
C ILE A 96 -1.42 -0.69 7.21
N THR A 97 -2.06 0.35 7.73
CA THR A 97 -1.59 1.05 8.94
C THR A 97 -1.62 0.15 10.17
N ASP A 98 -2.67 -0.65 10.34
CA ASP A 98 -2.80 -1.60 11.46
C ASP A 98 -1.66 -2.63 11.44
N VAL A 99 -1.43 -3.29 10.31
CA VAL A 99 -0.34 -4.27 10.13
C VAL A 99 1.03 -3.64 10.38
N LEU A 100 1.25 -2.41 9.93
CA LEU A 100 2.51 -1.71 10.15
C LEU A 100 2.74 -1.34 11.61
N LEU A 101 1.69 -0.93 12.33
CA LEU A 101 1.77 -0.66 13.76
C LEU A 101 2.04 -1.94 14.56
N GLU A 102 1.32 -3.01 14.32
CA GLU A 102 1.52 -4.31 14.97
C GLU A 102 2.98 -4.78 14.82
N ASN A 103 3.54 -4.70 13.62
CA ASN A 103 4.92 -5.12 13.36
C ASN A 103 6.00 -4.22 13.97
N ASN A 104 5.68 -2.96 14.29
CA ASN A 104 6.62 -1.99 14.86
C ASN A 104 6.44 -1.77 16.38
N CYS A 105 5.26 -2.06 16.94
CA CYS A 105 4.96 -1.92 18.37
C CYS A 105 5.59 -3.01 19.25
N LEU A 106 6.37 -3.94 18.71
CA LEU A 106 7.16 -4.92 19.48
C LEU A 106 8.28 -4.29 20.33
N LYS A 107 8.50 -2.99 20.23
CA LYS A 107 9.36 -2.23 21.16
C LYS A 107 8.47 -1.51 22.16
N GLU A 108 8.38 -2.02 23.36
CA GLU A 108 7.53 -1.62 24.51
C GLU A 108 7.59 -0.14 24.96
N THR A 109 8.21 0.76 24.20
CA THR A 109 8.54 2.12 24.64
C THR A 109 7.92 3.25 23.85
N CYS A 110 7.23 3.01 22.74
CA CYS A 110 6.68 4.09 21.92
C CYS A 110 5.21 3.81 21.56
N SER A 111 4.30 4.73 21.93
CA SER A 111 2.87 4.69 21.57
C SER A 111 2.63 5.58 20.36
N ILE A 112 2.62 4.97 19.17
CA ILE A 112 2.27 5.67 17.93
C ILE A 112 0.84 5.28 17.56
N SER A 113 0.01 6.29 17.27
CA SER A 113 -1.35 6.09 16.79
C SER A 113 -1.48 6.46 15.32
N THR A 114 -2.38 5.79 14.62
CA THR A 114 -2.77 6.16 13.25
C THR A 114 -4.23 6.56 13.19
N ARG A 115 -4.56 7.47 12.29
CA ARG A 115 -5.93 7.89 12.03
C ARG A 115 -6.14 8.06 10.53
N VAL A 116 -7.19 7.42 9.99
CA VAL A 116 -7.58 7.50 8.59
C VAL A 116 -8.91 8.23 8.48
N ASP A 117 -8.89 9.42 7.91
CA ASP A 117 -10.04 10.30 7.76
C ASP A 117 -10.34 10.58 6.26
N GLY A 118 -11.51 11.13 5.98
CA GLY A 118 -11.91 11.61 4.65
C GLY A 118 -12.83 10.66 3.91
N ASP A 119 -12.84 10.83 2.57
CA ASP A 119 -13.78 10.16 1.68
C ASP A 119 -13.40 8.68 1.46
N ASP A 120 -14.40 7.86 1.14
CA ASP A 120 -14.14 6.51 0.63
C ASP A 120 -14.14 6.53 -0.90
N VAL A 121 -13.06 6.06 -1.49
CA VAL A 121 -12.84 6.02 -2.94
C VAL A 121 -12.66 4.57 -3.35
N ILE A 122 -13.40 4.17 -4.37
CA ILE A 122 -13.27 2.83 -4.97
C ILE A 122 -12.21 2.87 -6.05
N LEU A 123 -11.24 1.98 -5.97
CA LEU A 123 -10.11 1.89 -6.90
C LEU A 123 -10.12 0.56 -7.64
N THR A 124 -9.56 0.57 -8.85
CA THR A 124 -9.16 -0.67 -9.52
C THR A 124 -8.00 -1.32 -8.78
N GLU A 125 -7.84 -2.62 -8.87
CA GLU A 125 -6.78 -3.38 -8.22
C GLU A 125 -5.38 -2.81 -8.52
N THR A 126 -5.11 -2.43 -9.78
CA THR A 126 -3.82 -1.87 -10.19
C THR A 126 -3.52 -0.53 -9.51
N THR A 127 -4.51 0.37 -9.43
CA THR A 127 -4.37 1.66 -8.75
C THR A 127 -4.23 1.45 -7.24
N ALA A 128 -5.06 0.56 -6.67
CA ALA A 128 -5.04 0.21 -5.26
C ALA A 128 -3.67 -0.35 -4.83
N SER A 129 -3.08 -1.25 -5.63
CA SER A 129 -1.73 -1.80 -5.38
C SER A 129 -0.66 -0.71 -5.35
N THR A 130 -0.71 0.22 -6.31
CA THR A 130 0.26 1.32 -6.37
C THR A 130 0.10 2.28 -5.20
N VAL A 131 -1.14 2.68 -4.88
CA VAL A 131 -1.44 3.54 -3.73
C VAL A 131 -1.03 2.88 -2.42
N ALA A 132 -1.36 1.59 -2.26
CA ALA A 132 -0.99 0.83 -1.08
C ALA A 132 0.53 0.78 -0.86
N LEU A 133 1.31 0.57 -1.92
CA LEU A 133 2.77 0.59 -1.85
C LEU A 133 3.30 1.97 -1.43
N ILE A 134 2.76 3.06 -2.00
CA ILE A 134 3.16 4.43 -1.64
C ILE A 134 2.82 4.72 -0.17
N VAL A 135 1.59 4.43 0.26
CA VAL A 135 1.15 4.66 1.65
C VAL A 135 2.00 3.85 2.63
N ASN A 136 2.26 2.58 2.32
CA ASN A 136 3.09 1.73 3.15
C ASN A 136 4.52 2.30 3.32
N GLU A 137 5.15 2.76 2.24
CA GLU A 137 6.48 3.39 2.28
C GLU A 137 6.47 4.70 3.10
N LEU A 138 5.43 5.54 2.94
CA LEU A 138 5.30 6.80 3.68
C LEU A 138 5.13 6.53 5.18
N VAL A 139 4.22 5.63 5.56
CA VAL A 139 3.99 5.28 6.97
C VAL A 139 5.24 4.63 7.57
N GLN A 140 5.92 3.71 6.85
CA GLN A 140 7.18 3.15 7.34
C GLN A 140 8.27 4.21 7.54
N ASN A 141 8.35 5.21 6.64
CA ASN A 141 9.30 6.30 6.80
C ASN A 141 9.01 7.12 8.06
N SER A 142 7.74 7.44 8.32
CA SER A 142 7.35 8.12 9.56
C SER A 142 7.70 7.27 10.79
N LEU A 143 7.37 5.98 10.81
CA LEU A 143 7.70 5.07 11.91
C LEU A 143 9.22 4.93 12.16
N LYS A 144 10.03 4.95 11.10
CA LYS A 144 11.49 4.81 11.22
C LYS A 144 12.21 6.09 11.62
N TYR A 145 11.72 7.23 11.16
CA TYR A 145 12.49 8.48 11.20
C TYR A 145 11.85 9.59 12.02
N ALA A 146 10.51 9.69 12.03
CA ALA A 146 9.82 10.81 12.64
C ALA A 146 9.82 10.77 14.17
N PHE A 147 9.83 9.55 14.75
CA PHE A 147 9.63 9.34 16.21
C PHE A 147 10.86 8.79 16.92
N LYS A 148 12.07 9.02 16.40
CA LYS A 148 13.30 8.37 16.84
C LYS A 148 13.60 8.57 18.33
N ASP A 149 13.22 9.73 18.89
CA ASP A 149 13.49 10.11 20.29
C ASP A 149 12.20 10.49 21.03
N ARG A 150 11.04 10.05 20.54
CA ARG A 150 9.73 10.35 21.13
C ARG A 150 9.05 9.08 21.62
N LYS A 151 8.36 9.20 22.75
CA LYS A 151 7.56 8.09 23.33
C LYS A 151 6.14 8.04 22.77
N GLN A 152 5.68 9.11 22.14
CA GLN A 152 4.34 9.21 21.56
C GLN A 152 4.40 9.91 20.22
N GLY A 153 3.50 9.56 19.32
CA GLY A 153 3.37 10.19 18.02
C GLY A 153 2.06 9.83 17.35
N GLN A 154 1.70 10.62 16.34
CA GLN A 154 0.52 10.41 15.54
C GLN A 154 0.84 10.49 14.05
N ILE A 155 0.31 9.54 13.29
CA ILE A 155 0.31 9.57 11.83
C ILE A 155 -1.14 9.71 11.38
N ARG A 156 -1.45 10.78 10.64
CA ARG A 156 -2.77 11.05 10.06
C ARG A 156 -2.74 10.80 8.58
N LEU A 157 -3.74 10.08 8.09
CA LEU A 157 -3.96 9.87 6.67
C LEU A 157 -5.31 10.48 6.30
N LYS A 158 -5.32 11.35 5.29
CA LYS A 158 -6.54 12.01 4.81
C LYS A 158 -6.76 11.68 3.34
N ILE A 159 -7.97 11.25 3.00
CA ILE A 159 -8.39 10.96 1.63
C ILE A 159 -9.37 12.06 1.21
N GLU A 160 -9.12 12.68 0.07
CA GLU A 160 -9.96 13.73 -0.51
C GLU A 160 -10.35 13.32 -1.93
N LYS A 161 -11.64 13.03 -2.15
CA LYS A 161 -12.16 12.68 -3.46
C LYS A 161 -12.33 13.95 -4.33
N GLY A 162 -11.79 13.90 -5.53
CA GLY A 162 -11.98 14.95 -6.53
C GLY A 162 -12.67 14.41 -7.80
N ALA A 163 -13.03 15.30 -8.69
CA ALA A 163 -13.73 14.92 -9.93
C ALA A 163 -12.81 14.19 -10.92
N SER A 164 -11.59 14.68 -11.12
CA SER A 164 -10.61 14.10 -12.05
C SER A 164 -9.44 13.45 -11.31
N TYR A 165 -9.06 14.01 -10.17
CA TYR A 165 -7.98 13.53 -9.31
C TYR A 165 -8.45 13.46 -7.88
N SER A 166 -8.09 12.39 -7.20
CA SER A 166 -8.23 12.25 -5.76
C SER A 166 -6.86 12.42 -5.09
N TRP A 167 -6.87 12.78 -3.81
CA TRP A 167 -5.67 13.10 -3.06
C TRP A 167 -5.56 12.25 -1.81
N ILE A 168 -4.34 11.88 -1.48
CA ILE A 168 -4.01 11.29 -0.19
C ILE A 168 -2.93 12.13 0.46
N THR A 169 -3.15 12.50 1.71
CA THR A 169 -2.17 13.19 2.56
C THR A 169 -1.77 12.25 3.68
N VAL A 170 -0.47 12.02 3.84
CA VAL A 170 0.12 11.32 4.99
C VAL A 170 0.91 12.33 5.79
N GLN A 171 0.53 12.53 7.04
CA GLN A 171 1.14 13.53 7.93
C GLN A 171 1.56 12.86 9.23
N ASP A 172 2.80 13.10 9.65
CA ASP A 172 3.28 12.80 11.01
C ASP A 172 3.52 14.07 11.82
N ASP A 173 3.45 13.96 13.14
CA ASP A 173 3.79 15.01 14.09
C ASP A 173 5.22 14.85 14.65
N GLY A 174 6.09 14.24 13.88
CA GLY A 174 7.46 13.91 14.26
C GLY A 174 8.45 15.07 14.23
N CYS A 175 9.73 14.75 14.13
CA CYS A 175 10.81 15.75 14.12
C CYS A 175 11.00 16.42 12.75
N GLY A 176 10.31 15.95 11.70
CA GLY A 176 10.56 16.38 10.34
C GLY A 176 11.98 16.09 9.83
N PHE A 177 12.36 16.68 8.73
CA PHE A 177 13.72 16.59 8.17
C PHE A 177 14.11 17.86 7.41
N ASP A 178 15.42 18.05 7.20
CA ASP A 178 15.96 19.24 6.53
C ASP A 178 15.61 19.23 5.03
N ASN A 179 14.84 20.22 4.58
CA ASN A 179 14.42 20.40 3.18
C ASN A 179 15.60 20.51 2.21
N LYS A 180 16.77 20.99 2.67
CA LYS A 180 17.98 21.09 1.85
C LYS A 180 18.53 19.73 1.43
N LYS A 181 18.11 18.65 2.12
CA LYS A 181 18.47 17.26 1.79
C LYS A 181 17.54 16.60 0.76
N ILE A 182 16.45 17.26 0.35
CA ILE A 182 15.50 16.76 -0.67
C ILE A 182 15.98 17.00 -2.11
N SER A 183 17.22 17.45 -2.34
CA SER A 183 17.72 17.51 -3.72
C SER A 183 17.59 16.10 -4.36
N ARG A 184 17.12 16.03 -5.62
CA ARG A 184 16.89 14.76 -6.35
C ARG A 184 18.05 13.76 -6.29
N ALA A 185 19.25 14.24 -5.98
CA ALA A 185 20.45 13.43 -5.82
C ALA A 185 20.61 12.78 -4.43
N ASN A 186 20.03 13.37 -3.37
CA ASN A 186 20.19 12.94 -1.99
C ASN A 186 18.91 12.41 -1.32
N SER A 187 17.77 12.40 -2.03
CA SER A 187 16.55 11.74 -1.53
C SER A 187 16.80 10.24 -1.43
N GLY A 188 16.47 9.66 -0.28
CA GLY A 188 16.60 8.22 -0.06
C GLY A 188 15.83 7.42 -1.13
N LEU A 189 16.18 6.14 -1.31
CA LEU A 189 15.59 5.26 -2.32
C LEU A 189 14.05 5.25 -2.26
N GLY A 190 13.45 5.30 -1.05
CA GLY A 190 12.00 5.29 -0.85
C GLY A 190 11.29 6.49 -1.48
N LEU A 191 11.77 7.72 -1.24
CA LEU A 191 11.15 8.91 -1.83
C LEU A 191 11.30 8.96 -3.37
N ARG A 192 12.40 8.44 -3.91
CA ARG A 192 12.58 8.31 -5.36
C ARG A 192 11.59 7.31 -5.96
N LEU A 193 11.37 6.17 -5.29
CA LEU A 193 10.38 5.18 -5.68
C LEU A 193 8.98 5.79 -5.66
N ILE A 194 8.59 6.49 -4.57
CA ILE A 194 7.30 7.16 -4.45
C ILE A 194 7.10 8.17 -5.57
N SER A 195 8.07 9.06 -5.83
CA SER A 195 8.00 10.04 -6.91
C SER A 195 7.81 9.38 -8.28
N SER A 196 8.54 8.30 -8.55
CA SER A 196 8.41 7.53 -9.79
C SER A 196 7.02 6.92 -9.93
N LEU A 197 6.49 6.28 -8.88
CA LEU A 197 5.17 5.65 -8.89
C LEU A 197 4.04 6.66 -9.07
N VAL A 198 4.12 7.80 -8.36
CA VAL A 198 3.13 8.87 -8.50
C VAL A 198 3.09 9.41 -9.93
N GLN A 199 4.25 9.68 -10.52
CA GLN A 199 4.32 10.24 -11.88
C GLN A 199 4.02 9.22 -12.97
N SER A 200 4.61 8.02 -12.89
CA SER A 200 4.50 7.03 -13.98
C SER A 200 3.22 6.21 -13.91
N SER A 201 2.83 5.75 -12.72
CA SER A 201 1.70 4.81 -12.56
C SER A 201 0.39 5.52 -12.22
N LEU A 202 0.42 6.52 -11.33
CA LEU A 202 -0.79 7.23 -10.91
C LEU A 202 -1.10 8.46 -11.77
N LYS A 203 -0.15 8.92 -12.61
CA LYS A 203 -0.27 10.15 -13.41
C LYS A 203 -0.61 11.37 -12.56
N GLY A 204 -0.11 11.38 -11.33
CA GLY A 204 -0.40 12.36 -10.30
C GLY A 204 0.76 13.29 -9.99
N GLU A 205 0.56 14.11 -8.96
CA GLU A 205 1.51 15.07 -8.44
C GLU A 205 1.90 14.70 -7.00
N LEU A 206 3.10 15.07 -6.58
CA LEU A 206 3.65 14.81 -5.24
C LEU A 206 4.11 16.13 -4.62
N PHE A 207 3.61 16.42 -3.43
CA PHE A 207 4.00 17.58 -2.61
C PHE A 207 4.57 17.09 -1.28
N ILE A 208 5.66 17.71 -0.85
CA ILE A 208 6.35 17.38 0.40
C ILE A 208 6.56 18.66 1.18
N GLU A 209 5.99 18.72 2.37
CA GLU A 209 6.17 19.78 3.34
C GLU A 209 6.75 19.16 4.61
N THR A 210 7.81 19.77 5.15
CA THR A 210 8.47 19.26 6.34
C THR A 210 9.04 20.42 7.16
N GLY A 211 9.05 20.27 8.47
CA GLY A 211 9.50 21.28 9.41
C GLY A 211 9.60 20.71 10.81
N GLU A 212 9.84 21.57 11.80
CA GLU A 212 10.02 21.17 13.21
C GLU A 212 8.79 20.48 13.82
N ASN A 213 7.61 20.61 13.21
CA ASN A 213 6.34 20.05 13.66
C ASN A 213 5.94 18.78 12.90
N GLY A 214 6.86 18.16 12.16
CA GLY A 214 6.60 16.93 11.43
C GLY A 214 6.72 17.05 9.92
N THR A 215 6.21 16.02 9.23
CA THR A 215 6.22 15.92 7.77
C THR A 215 4.82 15.71 7.24
N SER A 216 4.48 16.38 6.15
CA SER A 216 3.25 16.19 5.39
C SER A 216 3.60 15.87 3.94
N ILE A 217 3.18 14.71 3.46
CA ILE A 217 3.37 14.29 2.08
C ILE A 217 1.99 14.07 1.46
N ARG A 218 1.73 14.81 0.39
CA ARG A 218 0.46 14.77 -0.34
C ARG A 218 0.70 14.33 -1.77
N PHE A 219 -0.07 13.37 -2.24
CA PHE A 219 0.00 12.93 -3.63
C PHE A 219 -1.39 12.74 -4.23
N SER A 220 -1.48 12.90 -5.55
CA SER A 220 -2.72 12.68 -6.29
C SER A 220 -2.64 11.44 -7.17
N PHE A 221 -3.81 10.94 -7.52
CA PHE A 221 -3.99 9.89 -8.52
C PHE A 221 -5.23 10.19 -9.36
N SER A 222 -5.16 9.82 -10.66
CA SER A 222 -6.29 10.01 -11.57
C SER A 222 -7.42 9.04 -11.24
N MET A 223 -8.65 9.55 -11.26
CA MET A 223 -9.84 8.71 -11.17
C MET A 223 -10.17 8.14 -12.56
N PRO A 224 -10.58 6.86 -12.67
CA PRO A 224 -11.15 6.35 -13.91
C PRO A 224 -12.29 7.26 -14.32
N GLN A 225 -12.28 7.75 -15.55
CA GLN A 225 -13.46 8.46 -16.09
C GLN A 225 -14.61 7.46 -16.08
N ALA A 226 -15.71 7.82 -15.41
CA ALA A 226 -16.95 7.09 -15.53
C ALA A 226 -17.38 7.16 -17.01
N GLY A 227 -17.23 6.04 -17.72
CA GLY A 227 -17.70 5.85 -19.08
C GLY A 227 -19.23 5.72 -19.11
#